data_a8d14de895e22b8a84aa4b27d6fdf71f
#
_entry.id   a8d14de895e22b8a84aa4b27d6fdf71f
#
_cell.length_a   1.000
_cell.length_b   1.000
_cell.length_c   1.000
_cell.angle_alpha   90.00
_cell.angle_beta   90.00
_cell.angle_gamma   90.00
#
_symmetry.space_group_name_H-M   'P 1'
#
loop_
_entity.id
_entity.type
_entity.pdbx_description
1 polymer ?
#
loop_
_entity_poly.entity_id
_entity_poly.type
_entity_poly.pdbx_seq_one_letter_code
_entity_poly.pdbx_strand_id
1 'polypeptide(L)'
;MESVNGVRIAEQVGADRIELCGGLSDGGLTPSLGLLEHAIAATAKTQVHVLIRPRPGDFVYTRDEIELMVRDIAAARVAGADGVVVGALDGSGAVDPVCEAFVAAAEHLDITFHRAIDVSASSQRTLDQVIELGFTRVLTAGRQRAVLEGAAVIRDLVGRAAGALDVMACGGVRPSNAVAALDATGVADLHAAMRTPVPGAEGSAVLFAGAGVPQGFDRFDTDPAEAAELCRLVHGRRQAE
;
A
#
# COMPACT_ATOMS: atom_id res chain seq x y z
N MET A 1 5.96 -4.16 -0.48
CA MET A 1 7.21 -4.91 -0.75
C MET A 1 8.35 -4.32 0.05
N GLU A 2 9.16 -5.14 0.72
CA GLU A 2 10.28 -4.67 1.54
C GLU A 2 11.61 -5.37 1.20
N SER A 3 11.63 -6.18 0.13
CA SER A 3 12.83 -6.92 -0.29
C SER A 3 13.07 -6.82 -1.80
N VAL A 4 14.35 -6.87 -2.17
CA VAL A 4 14.81 -6.95 -3.56
C VAL A 4 14.22 -8.18 -4.27
N ASN A 5 14.15 -9.32 -3.55
CA ASN A 5 13.57 -10.54 -4.08
C ASN A 5 12.08 -10.38 -4.38
N GLY A 6 11.33 -9.75 -3.46
CA GLY A 6 9.91 -9.48 -3.66
C GLY A 6 9.63 -8.59 -4.88
N VAL A 7 10.47 -7.58 -5.13
CA VAL A 7 10.36 -6.72 -6.33
C VAL A 7 10.52 -7.55 -7.61
N ARG A 8 11.53 -8.43 -7.67
CA ARG A 8 11.76 -9.30 -8.82
C ARG A 8 10.60 -10.29 -9.05
N ILE A 9 10.06 -10.85 -7.97
CA ILE A 9 8.90 -11.74 -8.06
C ILE A 9 7.71 -10.98 -8.64
N ALA A 10 7.42 -9.78 -8.14
CA ALA A 10 6.30 -8.96 -8.63
C ALA A 10 6.39 -8.69 -10.13
N GLU A 11 7.56 -8.29 -10.62
CA GLU A 11 7.82 -8.09 -12.06
C GLU A 11 7.63 -9.39 -12.86
N GLN A 12 8.15 -10.52 -12.35
CA GLN A 12 8.06 -11.82 -13.02
C GLN A 12 6.63 -12.34 -13.13
N VAL A 13 5.81 -12.14 -12.10
CA VAL A 13 4.41 -12.60 -12.10
C VAL A 13 3.46 -11.60 -12.78
N GLY A 14 3.98 -10.44 -13.21
CA GLY A 14 3.22 -9.42 -13.91
C GLY A 14 2.25 -8.65 -13.00
N ALA A 15 2.64 -8.37 -11.77
CA ALA A 15 1.88 -7.47 -10.93
C ALA A 15 1.82 -6.07 -11.57
N ASP A 16 0.64 -5.45 -11.60
CA ASP A 16 0.49 -4.10 -12.18
C ASP A 16 1.32 -3.07 -11.41
N ARG A 17 1.42 -3.24 -10.08
CA ARG A 17 2.04 -2.27 -9.17
C ARG A 17 2.62 -2.96 -7.94
N ILE A 18 3.69 -2.40 -7.40
CA ILE A 18 4.16 -2.67 -6.04
C ILE A 18 4.03 -1.42 -5.18
N GLU A 19 3.70 -1.61 -3.90
CA GLU A 19 3.90 -0.61 -2.87
C GLU A 19 5.20 -0.95 -2.14
N LEU A 20 6.24 -0.14 -2.38
CA LEU A 20 7.56 -0.32 -1.79
C LEU A 20 7.61 0.32 -0.41
N CYS A 21 8.04 -0.44 0.59
CA CYS A 21 8.14 0.01 1.98
C CYS A 21 9.34 -0.62 2.67
N GLY A 22 9.69 -0.11 3.84
CA GLY A 22 10.49 -0.80 4.84
C GLY A 22 9.62 -1.17 6.04
N GLY A 23 10.11 -2.02 6.95
CA GLY A 23 9.46 -2.29 8.23
C GLY A 23 7.99 -2.70 8.14
N LEU A 24 7.66 -3.65 7.29
CA LEU A 24 6.27 -4.09 7.08
C LEU A 24 5.64 -4.70 8.35
N SER A 25 6.46 -5.20 9.28
CA SER A 25 6.04 -5.61 10.63
C SER A 25 5.45 -4.46 11.46
N ASP A 26 5.89 -3.23 11.19
CA ASP A 26 5.41 -2.00 11.83
C ASP A 26 4.28 -1.31 11.04
N GLY A 27 3.71 -2.04 10.08
CA GLY A 27 2.67 -1.54 9.19
C GLY A 27 3.19 -0.84 7.93
N GLY A 28 4.50 -0.92 7.68
CA GLY A 28 5.18 -0.26 6.57
C GLY A 28 5.64 1.16 6.92
N LEU A 29 6.86 1.46 6.52
CA LEU A 29 7.53 2.77 6.68
C LEU A 29 8.15 3.16 5.34
N THR A 30 8.59 4.42 5.20
CA THR A 30 9.36 4.87 4.04
C THR A 30 10.57 3.95 3.83
N PRO A 31 10.77 3.40 2.61
CA PRO A 31 11.90 2.53 2.31
C PRO A 31 13.20 3.31 2.24
N SER A 32 14.35 2.63 2.32
CA SER A 32 15.62 3.27 2.04
C SER A 32 15.72 3.68 0.56
N LEU A 33 16.46 4.77 0.28
CA LEU A 33 16.72 5.22 -1.09
C LEU A 33 17.36 4.11 -1.94
N GLY A 34 18.28 3.32 -1.38
CA GLY A 34 18.93 2.22 -2.10
C GLY A 34 17.95 1.12 -2.51
N LEU A 35 16.94 0.81 -1.68
CA LEU A 35 15.89 -0.13 -2.06
C LEU A 35 15.00 0.44 -3.17
N LEU A 36 14.69 1.73 -3.11
CA LEU A 36 13.89 2.42 -4.14
C LEU A 36 14.61 2.42 -5.49
N GLU A 37 15.85 2.88 -5.55
CA GLU A 37 16.67 2.90 -6.78
C GLU A 37 16.79 1.49 -7.38
N HIS A 38 17.00 0.48 -6.52
CA HIS A 38 17.05 -0.91 -6.99
C HIS A 38 15.72 -1.38 -7.55
N ALA A 39 14.60 -1.06 -6.90
CA ALA A 39 13.27 -1.44 -7.36
C ALA A 39 12.96 -0.85 -8.74
N ILE A 40 13.22 0.43 -8.93
CA ILE A 40 13.05 1.13 -10.21
C ILE A 40 13.91 0.49 -11.31
N ALA A 41 15.18 0.18 -11.01
CA ALA A 41 16.06 -0.46 -11.97
C ALA A 41 15.68 -1.92 -12.29
N ALA A 42 14.96 -2.60 -11.40
CA ALA A 42 14.58 -4.01 -11.53
C ALA A 42 13.20 -4.22 -12.16
N THR A 43 12.41 -3.17 -12.33
CA THR A 43 11.07 -3.22 -12.94
C THR A 43 11.06 -2.55 -14.30
N ALA A 44 10.32 -3.13 -15.25
CA ALA A 44 10.13 -2.57 -16.58
C ALA A 44 8.64 -2.38 -16.92
N LYS A 45 7.76 -3.14 -16.26
CA LYS A 45 6.31 -3.12 -16.47
C LYS A 45 5.54 -2.83 -15.19
N THR A 46 6.04 -3.33 -14.06
CA THR A 46 5.42 -3.16 -12.76
C THR A 46 5.70 -1.74 -12.24
N GLN A 47 4.67 -0.97 -11.99
CA GLN A 47 4.79 0.37 -11.40
C GLN A 47 5.34 0.31 -9.97
N VAL A 48 6.20 1.25 -9.62
CA VAL A 48 6.79 1.39 -8.27
C VAL A 48 6.14 2.58 -7.56
N HIS A 49 5.27 2.29 -6.59
CA HIS A 49 4.69 3.28 -5.69
C HIS A 49 5.40 3.21 -4.33
N VAL A 50 5.78 4.34 -3.77
CA VAL A 50 6.60 4.42 -2.55
C VAL A 50 5.74 4.81 -1.37
N LEU A 51 5.74 4.00 -0.31
CA LEU A 51 5.09 4.38 0.93
C LEU A 51 5.89 5.50 1.62
N ILE A 52 5.22 6.60 1.90
CA ILE A 52 5.78 7.74 2.64
C ILE A 52 5.14 7.76 4.03
N ARG A 53 5.83 7.20 5.00
CA ARG A 53 5.40 7.10 6.39
C ARG A 53 6.63 7.09 7.30
N PRO A 54 6.85 8.17 8.09
CA PRO A 54 8.11 8.35 8.80
C PRO A 54 8.24 7.48 10.05
N ARG A 55 7.13 7.03 10.63
CA ARG A 55 7.09 6.23 11.87
C ARG A 55 5.86 5.32 11.95
N PRO A 56 5.87 4.27 12.77
CA PRO A 56 4.65 3.52 13.11
C PRO A 56 3.69 4.36 13.98
N GLY A 57 2.50 3.80 14.24
CA GLY A 57 1.46 4.41 15.05
C GLY A 57 0.41 5.14 14.22
N ASP A 58 -0.08 6.26 14.74
CA ASP A 58 -1.14 7.07 14.13
C ASP A 58 -0.68 7.84 12.88
N PHE A 59 -1.57 8.66 12.35
CA PHE A 59 -1.34 9.47 11.15
C PHE A 59 -1.46 10.97 11.42
N VAL A 60 -1.30 11.38 12.71
CA VAL A 60 -1.23 12.79 13.11
C VAL A 60 0.24 13.13 13.28
N TYR A 61 0.79 13.93 12.40
CA TYR A 61 2.22 14.19 12.31
C TYR A 61 2.60 15.56 12.86
N THR A 62 3.81 15.64 13.42
CA THR A 62 4.43 16.91 13.78
C THR A 62 4.89 17.66 12.53
N ARG A 63 5.18 18.95 12.68
CA ARG A 63 5.72 19.77 11.60
C ARG A 63 7.02 19.18 11.01
N ASP A 64 7.92 18.71 11.85
CA ASP A 64 9.20 18.16 11.41
C ASP A 64 9.00 16.84 10.63
N GLU A 65 8.04 15.99 11.06
CA GLU A 65 7.67 14.77 10.34
C GLU A 65 7.06 15.11 8.97
N ILE A 66 6.23 16.14 8.89
CA ILE A 66 5.65 16.60 7.63
C ILE A 66 6.75 17.11 6.67
N GLU A 67 7.69 17.90 7.17
CA GLU A 67 8.83 18.38 6.36
C GLU A 67 9.68 17.19 5.85
N LEU A 68 9.87 16.15 6.67
CA LEU A 68 10.53 14.91 6.27
C LEU A 68 9.73 14.21 5.16
N MET A 69 8.42 14.03 5.33
CA MET A 69 7.55 13.37 4.34
C MET A 69 7.57 14.08 2.99
N VAL A 70 7.51 15.42 2.97
CA VAL A 70 7.60 16.21 1.72
C VAL A 70 8.94 15.99 1.01
N ARG A 71 10.05 15.92 1.76
CA ARG A 71 11.37 15.59 1.19
C ARG A 71 11.43 14.17 0.64
N ASP A 72 10.84 13.21 1.34
CA ASP A 72 10.78 11.81 0.89
C ASP A 72 9.96 11.67 -0.40
N ILE A 73 8.82 12.39 -0.53
CA ILE A 73 8.04 12.45 -1.76
C ILE A 73 8.88 13.01 -2.92
N ALA A 74 9.57 14.13 -2.69
CA ALA A 74 10.42 14.72 -3.71
C ALA A 74 11.58 13.79 -4.11
N ALA A 75 12.18 13.10 -3.14
CA ALA A 75 13.24 12.11 -3.40
C ALA A 75 12.72 10.91 -4.21
N ALA A 76 11.52 10.39 -3.89
CA ALA A 76 10.88 9.32 -4.65
C ALA A 76 10.63 9.74 -6.11
N ARG A 77 10.13 10.96 -6.33
CA ARG A 77 9.92 11.53 -7.66
C ARG A 77 11.22 11.66 -8.45
N VAL A 78 12.26 12.20 -7.83
CA VAL A 78 13.58 12.36 -8.49
C VAL A 78 14.22 11.02 -8.81
N ALA A 79 14.02 10.01 -7.97
CA ALA A 79 14.49 8.65 -8.22
C ALA A 79 13.75 7.97 -9.40
N GLY A 80 12.57 8.46 -9.80
CA GLY A 80 11.79 7.92 -10.92
C GLY A 80 10.69 6.94 -10.49
N ALA A 81 10.16 7.07 -9.28
CA ALA A 81 8.96 6.35 -8.87
C ALA A 81 7.76 6.71 -9.75
N ASP A 82 6.83 5.77 -9.93
CA ASP A 82 5.57 6.00 -10.66
C ASP A 82 4.50 6.65 -9.77
N GLY A 83 4.61 6.48 -8.46
CA GLY A 83 3.67 7.06 -7.51
C GLY A 83 4.16 7.03 -6.06
N VAL A 84 3.35 7.66 -5.19
CA VAL A 84 3.56 7.65 -3.74
C VAL A 84 2.27 7.27 -3.01
N VAL A 85 2.45 6.67 -1.83
CA VAL A 85 1.36 6.28 -0.94
C VAL A 85 1.54 7.02 0.36
N VAL A 86 0.62 7.93 0.69
CA VAL A 86 0.78 8.88 1.80
C VAL A 86 -0.59 9.25 2.39
N GLY A 87 -0.63 9.81 3.56
CA GLY A 87 -1.85 10.36 4.15
C GLY A 87 -1.59 10.89 5.54
N ALA A 88 -2.30 11.95 5.90
CA ALA A 88 -2.27 12.55 7.23
C ALA A 88 -3.68 12.88 7.69
N LEU A 89 -3.90 12.75 8.99
CA LEU A 89 -5.12 13.16 9.68
C LEU A 89 -4.78 14.25 10.71
N ASP A 90 -5.72 15.13 10.95
CA ASP A 90 -5.65 16.06 12.06
C ASP A 90 -6.13 15.42 13.38
N GLY A 91 -6.04 16.18 14.48
CA GLY A 91 -6.48 15.73 15.80
C GLY A 91 -7.99 15.45 15.93
N SER A 92 -8.80 15.83 14.95
CA SER A 92 -10.23 15.51 14.87
C SER A 92 -10.52 14.25 14.07
N GLY A 93 -9.51 13.69 13.39
CA GLY A 93 -9.62 12.55 12.49
C GLY A 93 -10.13 12.93 11.09
N ALA A 94 -10.11 14.21 10.72
CA ALA A 94 -10.30 14.66 9.34
C ALA A 94 -8.97 14.61 8.57
N VAL A 95 -9.02 14.71 7.24
CA VAL A 95 -7.80 14.85 6.42
C VAL A 95 -7.09 16.14 6.82
N ASP A 96 -5.80 16.03 7.16
CA ASP A 96 -5.00 17.18 7.52
C ASP A 96 -4.76 18.04 6.25
N PRO A 97 -4.97 19.39 6.32
CA PRO A 97 -4.69 20.30 5.20
C PRO A 97 -3.27 20.18 4.63
N VAL A 98 -2.32 19.67 5.39
CA VAL A 98 -0.95 19.41 4.91
C VAL A 98 -0.90 18.43 3.73
N CYS A 99 -1.95 17.65 3.50
CA CYS A 99 -2.06 16.79 2.33
C CYS A 99 -1.99 17.56 1.00
N GLU A 100 -2.33 18.87 0.99
CA GLU A 100 -2.08 19.75 -0.16
C GLU A 100 -0.58 19.83 -0.51
N ALA A 101 0.28 19.92 0.51
CA ALA A 101 1.72 19.96 0.30
C ALA A 101 2.27 18.61 -0.23
N PHE A 102 1.66 17.49 0.16
CA PHE A 102 2.03 16.17 -0.37
C PHE A 102 1.67 16.05 -1.85
N VAL A 103 0.46 16.48 -2.23
CA VAL A 103 0.03 16.51 -3.64
C VAL A 103 0.95 17.43 -4.46
N ALA A 104 1.25 18.63 -3.95
CA ALA A 104 2.16 19.56 -4.61
C ALA A 104 3.57 18.98 -4.81
N ALA A 105 4.11 18.24 -3.81
CA ALA A 105 5.43 17.61 -3.91
C ALA A 105 5.45 16.41 -4.86
N ALA A 106 4.34 15.69 -4.98
CA ALA A 106 4.18 14.55 -5.88
C ALA A 106 4.15 14.98 -7.37
N GLU A 107 3.68 16.20 -7.67
CA GLU A 107 3.55 16.74 -9.03
C GLU A 107 2.76 15.80 -9.97
N HIS A 108 3.45 15.14 -10.90
CA HIS A 108 2.87 14.24 -11.90
C HIS A 108 2.77 12.78 -11.46
N LEU A 109 3.24 12.44 -10.27
CA LEU A 109 3.16 11.08 -9.75
C LEU A 109 1.72 10.70 -9.40
N ASP A 110 1.38 9.43 -9.56
CA ASP A 110 0.18 8.88 -8.92
C ASP A 110 0.28 9.06 -7.40
N ILE A 111 -0.81 9.51 -6.78
CA ILE A 111 -0.82 9.70 -5.32
C ILE A 111 -2.00 8.93 -4.70
N THR A 112 -1.65 8.01 -3.80
CA THR A 112 -2.62 7.16 -3.10
C THR A 112 -2.77 7.61 -1.65
N PHE A 113 -4.00 7.90 -1.22
CA PHE A 113 -4.30 8.07 0.20
C PHE A 113 -4.41 6.71 0.86
N HIS A 114 -3.54 6.42 1.82
CA HIS A 114 -3.42 5.11 2.44
C HIS A 114 -4.51 4.83 3.49
N ARG A 115 -4.35 3.76 4.26
CA ARG A 115 -5.31 3.28 5.26
C ARG A 115 -5.65 4.25 6.40
N ALA A 116 -5.13 5.47 6.41
CA ALA A 116 -5.61 6.52 7.31
C ALA A 116 -7.12 6.76 7.19
N ILE A 117 -7.70 6.54 6.00
CA ILE A 117 -9.16 6.55 5.80
C ILE A 117 -9.90 5.56 6.71
N ASP A 118 -9.30 4.40 7.02
CA ASP A 118 -9.93 3.37 7.85
C ASP A 118 -10.07 3.79 9.32
N VAL A 119 -9.26 4.75 9.79
CA VAL A 119 -9.28 5.29 11.17
C VAL A 119 -9.73 6.74 11.24
N SER A 120 -10.07 7.34 10.11
CA SER A 120 -10.62 8.70 10.05
C SER A 120 -11.98 8.83 10.75
N ALA A 121 -12.39 10.03 11.08
CA ALA A 121 -13.70 10.28 11.70
C ALA A 121 -14.87 9.84 10.80
N SER A 122 -14.72 9.96 9.47
CA SER A 122 -15.72 9.52 8.48
C SER A 122 -15.03 9.18 7.16
N SER A 123 -15.11 7.91 6.75
CA SER A 123 -14.52 7.46 5.47
C SER A 123 -15.13 8.17 4.26
N GLN A 124 -16.43 8.48 4.30
CA GLN A 124 -17.10 9.19 3.21
C GLN A 124 -16.59 10.63 3.07
N ARG A 125 -16.47 11.37 4.18
CA ARG A 125 -15.91 12.73 4.16
C ARG A 125 -14.44 12.73 3.77
N THR A 126 -13.67 11.77 4.27
CA THR A 126 -12.28 11.59 3.88
C THR A 126 -12.15 11.36 2.38
N LEU A 127 -13.02 10.51 1.80
CA LEU A 127 -13.04 10.27 0.36
C LEU A 127 -13.30 11.57 -0.41
N ASP A 128 -14.30 12.36 -0.02
CA ASP A 128 -14.59 13.64 -0.67
C ASP A 128 -13.39 14.59 -0.62
N GLN A 129 -12.79 14.72 0.58
CA GLN A 129 -11.62 15.60 0.77
C GLN A 129 -10.42 15.17 -0.08
N VAL A 130 -10.11 13.88 -0.17
CA VAL A 130 -8.98 13.41 -0.98
C VAL A 130 -9.24 13.54 -2.48
N ILE A 131 -10.51 13.42 -2.93
CA ILE A 131 -10.89 13.74 -4.31
C ILE A 131 -10.64 15.23 -4.60
N GLU A 132 -11.12 16.12 -3.74
CA GLU A 132 -10.94 17.57 -3.87
C GLU A 132 -9.46 17.98 -3.88
N LEU A 133 -8.62 17.29 -3.10
CA LEU A 133 -7.18 17.51 -3.06
C LEU A 133 -6.43 16.98 -4.29
N GLY A 134 -7.06 16.13 -5.10
CA GLY A 134 -6.45 15.58 -6.32
C GLY A 134 -5.68 14.28 -6.12
N PHE A 135 -5.97 13.50 -5.07
CA PHE A 135 -5.47 12.13 -4.99
C PHE A 135 -6.05 11.28 -6.13
N THR A 136 -5.22 10.39 -6.68
CA THR A 136 -5.63 9.50 -7.80
C THR A 136 -6.22 8.19 -7.30
N ARG A 137 -5.93 7.80 -6.06
CA ARG A 137 -6.37 6.52 -5.47
C ARG A 137 -6.55 6.62 -3.96
N VAL A 138 -7.41 5.74 -3.42
CA VAL A 138 -7.53 5.49 -1.99
C VAL A 138 -7.38 4.00 -1.69
N LEU A 139 -6.61 3.66 -0.64
CA LEU A 139 -6.42 2.30 -0.14
C LEU A 139 -7.21 2.10 1.15
N THR A 140 -8.13 1.13 1.17
CA THR A 140 -9.01 0.89 2.32
C THR A 140 -9.34 -0.58 2.54
N ALA A 141 -9.57 -0.95 3.79
CA ALA A 141 -10.21 -2.21 4.17
C ALA A 141 -11.66 -2.01 4.66
N GLY A 142 -12.26 -0.85 4.36
CA GLY A 142 -13.63 -0.54 4.77
C GLY A 142 -13.78 -0.42 6.29
N ARG A 143 -12.77 0.15 6.97
CA ARG A 143 -12.71 0.32 8.44
C ARG A 143 -12.67 -1.00 9.21
N GLN A 144 -12.30 -2.10 8.55
CA GLN A 144 -12.21 -3.43 9.13
C GLN A 144 -10.79 -4.00 9.02
N ARG A 145 -10.55 -5.16 9.63
CA ARG A 145 -9.28 -5.86 9.50
C ARG A 145 -9.18 -6.63 8.18
N ALA A 146 -10.30 -7.21 7.74
CA ALA A 146 -10.38 -8.02 6.53
C ALA A 146 -11.29 -7.38 5.48
N VAL A 147 -10.90 -7.51 4.21
CA VAL A 147 -11.58 -6.93 3.05
C VAL A 147 -13.05 -7.33 2.96
N LEU A 148 -13.38 -8.60 3.22
CA LEU A 148 -14.75 -9.09 3.14
C LEU A 148 -15.64 -8.56 4.29
N GLU A 149 -15.07 -8.31 5.47
CA GLU A 149 -15.77 -7.68 6.59
C GLU A 149 -16.13 -6.22 6.28
N GLY A 150 -15.24 -5.53 5.55
CA GLY A 150 -15.42 -4.13 5.15
C GLY A 150 -16.09 -3.93 3.80
N ALA A 151 -16.50 -5.01 3.12
CA ALA A 151 -16.94 -4.97 1.73
C ALA A 151 -18.11 -4.00 1.47
N ALA A 152 -19.05 -3.91 2.40
CA ALA A 152 -20.19 -2.99 2.26
C ALA A 152 -19.75 -1.51 2.27
N VAL A 153 -18.81 -1.15 3.16
CA VAL A 153 -18.23 0.20 3.22
C VAL A 153 -17.41 0.49 1.96
N ILE A 154 -16.59 -0.47 1.52
CA ILE A 154 -15.79 -0.31 0.29
C ILE A 154 -16.69 -0.08 -0.91
N ARG A 155 -17.76 -0.86 -1.06
CA ARG A 155 -18.75 -0.70 -2.14
C ARG A 155 -19.43 0.68 -2.11
N ASP A 156 -19.78 1.19 -0.93
CA ASP A 156 -20.32 2.54 -0.77
C ASP A 156 -19.30 3.59 -1.24
N LEU A 157 -18.02 3.45 -0.87
CA LEU A 157 -16.95 4.34 -1.30
C LEU A 157 -16.73 4.28 -2.82
N VAL A 158 -16.79 3.10 -3.44
CA VAL A 158 -16.72 2.95 -4.91
C VAL A 158 -17.86 3.71 -5.59
N GLY A 159 -19.10 3.51 -5.11
CA GLY A 159 -20.26 4.23 -5.63
C GLY A 159 -20.14 5.75 -5.46
N ARG A 160 -19.61 6.21 -4.32
CA ARG A 160 -19.41 7.63 -4.02
C ARG A 160 -18.29 8.25 -4.85
N ALA A 161 -17.19 7.53 -5.06
CA ALA A 161 -16.08 7.99 -5.91
C ALA A 161 -16.52 8.21 -7.36
N ALA A 162 -17.46 7.41 -7.85
CA ALA A 162 -18.06 7.54 -9.19
C ALA A 162 -17.04 7.74 -10.32
N GLY A 163 -15.84 7.13 -10.19
CA GLY A 163 -14.74 7.26 -11.15
C GLY A 163 -13.87 8.51 -11.02
N ALA A 164 -14.10 9.36 -10.00
CA ALA A 164 -13.25 10.54 -9.75
C ALA A 164 -11.86 10.14 -9.20
N LEU A 165 -11.76 9.00 -8.52
CA LEU A 165 -10.50 8.34 -8.14
C LEU A 165 -10.72 6.84 -8.04
N ASP A 166 -9.62 6.06 -8.04
CA ASP A 166 -9.65 4.61 -7.86
C ASP A 166 -9.79 4.22 -6.39
N VAL A 167 -10.71 3.30 -6.08
CA VAL A 167 -10.79 2.67 -4.76
C VAL A 167 -10.09 1.32 -4.82
N MET A 168 -8.98 1.17 -4.10
CA MET A 168 -8.22 -0.06 -4.00
C MET A 168 -8.52 -0.76 -2.67
N ALA A 169 -8.96 -2.03 -2.74
CA ALA A 169 -9.32 -2.78 -1.54
C ALA A 169 -8.12 -3.58 -0.99
N CYS A 170 -7.99 -3.58 0.35
CA CYS A 170 -6.96 -4.34 1.06
C CYS A 170 -7.51 -5.02 2.32
N GLY A 171 -6.65 -5.71 3.04
CA GLY A 171 -6.98 -6.38 4.29
C GLY A 171 -7.13 -7.88 4.13
N GLY A 172 -6.02 -8.62 4.26
CA GLY A 172 -6.00 -10.07 4.20
C GLY A 172 -6.40 -10.67 2.85
N VAL A 173 -6.18 -9.94 1.76
CA VAL A 173 -6.40 -10.45 0.40
C VAL A 173 -5.44 -11.60 0.13
N ARG A 174 -5.98 -12.70 -0.39
CA ARG A 174 -5.29 -13.94 -0.79
C ARG A 174 -5.93 -14.47 -2.07
N PRO A 175 -5.28 -15.36 -2.81
CA PRO A 175 -5.90 -16.02 -3.97
C PRO A 175 -7.25 -16.66 -3.65
N SER A 176 -7.38 -17.24 -2.45
CA SER A 176 -8.61 -17.93 -2.00
C SER A 176 -9.82 -17.01 -1.81
N ASN A 177 -9.64 -15.71 -1.61
CA ASN A 177 -10.73 -14.76 -1.38
C ASN A 177 -10.77 -13.60 -2.40
N ALA A 178 -9.80 -13.51 -3.33
CA ALA A 178 -9.67 -12.39 -4.24
C ALA A 178 -10.91 -12.16 -5.11
N VAL A 179 -11.45 -13.22 -5.72
CA VAL A 179 -12.65 -13.12 -6.56
C VAL A 179 -13.86 -12.67 -5.72
N ALA A 180 -14.05 -13.26 -4.54
CA ALA A 180 -15.12 -12.87 -3.64
C ALA A 180 -14.97 -11.39 -3.18
N ALA A 181 -13.72 -10.91 -2.98
CA ALA A 181 -13.46 -9.52 -2.64
C ALA A 181 -13.83 -8.58 -3.80
N LEU A 182 -13.44 -8.89 -5.04
CA LEU A 182 -13.84 -8.12 -6.23
C LEU A 182 -15.36 -8.05 -6.36
N ASP A 183 -16.06 -9.19 -6.28
CA ASP A 183 -17.51 -9.28 -6.40
C ASP A 183 -18.23 -8.52 -5.27
N ALA A 184 -17.73 -8.63 -4.05
CA ALA A 184 -18.36 -8.02 -2.89
C ALA A 184 -18.15 -6.51 -2.82
N THR A 185 -17.01 -6.00 -3.29
CA THR A 185 -16.64 -4.58 -3.16
C THR A 185 -16.91 -3.77 -4.42
N GLY A 186 -16.82 -4.39 -5.60
CA GLY A 186 -16.92 -3.72 -6.89
C GLY A 186 -15.65 -2.92 -7.27
N VAL A 187 -14.53 -3.14 -6.58
CA VAL A 187 -13.26 -2.51 -6.96
C VAL A 187 -12.62 -3.21 -8.15
N ALA A 188 -11.81 -2.48 -8.93
CA ALA A 188 -10.97 -3.03 -9.97
C ALA A 188 -9.58 -3.45 -9.44
N ASP A 189 -9.12 -2.83 -8.35
CA ASP A 189 -7.78 -2.98 -7.80
C ASP A 189 -7.80 -3.65 -6.41
N LEU A 190 -6.93 -4.64 -6.24
CA LEU A 190 -6.68 -5.30 -4.95
C LEU A 190 -5.24 -5.07 -4.50
N HIS A 191 -5.06 -4.79 -3.22
CA HIS A 191 -3.75 -4.73 -2.57
C HIS A 191 -3.56 -5.92 -1.65
N ALA A 192 -2.42 -6.62 -1.79
CA ALA A 192 -2.11 -7.79 -1.02
C ALA A 192 -0.64 -7.87 -0.64
N ALA A 193 -0.36 -8.49 0.51
CA ALA A 193 0.98 -8.83 0.95
C ALA A 193 1.14 -10.35 0.93
N MET A 194 1.68 -10.90 -0.15
CA MET A 194 1.92 -12.34 -0.33
C MET A 194 3.20 -12.72 0.43
N ARG A 195 3.10 -12.87 1.76
CA ARG A 195 4.26 -13.11 2.62
C ARG A 195 4.31 -14.56 3.10
N THR A 196 5.48 -15.18 2.98
CA THR A 196 5.82 -16.47 3.57
C THR A 196 6.98 -16.34 4.54
N PRO A 197 6.97 -17.04 5.70
CA PRO A 197 8.09 -17.04 6.62
C PRO A 197 9.31 -17.72 6.00
N VAL A 198 10.50 -17.14 6.20
CA VAL A 198 11.79 -17.70 5.76
C VAL A 198 12.55 -18.20 6.97
N PRO A 199 13.04 -19.46 6.96
CA PRO A 199 13.84 -20.02 8.05
C PRO A 199 15.06 -19.16 8.35
N GLY A 200 15.40 -19.04 9.63
CA GLY A 200 16.65 -18.43 10.07
C GLY A 200 17.87 -19.32 9.80
N ALA A 201 19.06 -18.77 10.02
CA ALA A 201 20.29 -19.53 9.91
C ALA A 201 20.33 -20.66 10.96
N GLU A 202 20.65 -21.88 10.54
CA GLU A 202 20.80 -23.00 11.45
C GLU A 202 21.90 -22.75 12.47
N GLY A 203 21.64 -23.12 13.73
CA GLY A 203 22.64 -23.04 14.80
C GLY A 203 22.86 -21.64 15.41
N SER A 204 22.11 -20.63 15.04
CA SER A 204 22.22 -19.31 15.66
C SER A 204 21.63 -19.33 17.07
N ALA A 205 22.44 -18.92 18.07
CA ALA A 205 22.01 -18.77 19.46
C ALA A 205 21.16 -17.51 19.68
N VAL A 206 21.20 -16.56 18.77
CA VAL A 206 20.45 -15.29 18.82
C VAL A 206 19.73 -15.09 17.50
N LEU A 207 18.41 -14.90 17.57
CA LEU A 207 17.56 -14.58 16.43
C LEU A 207 17.16 -13.10 16.52
N PHE A 208 17.32 -12.36 15.41
CA PHE A 208 16.85 -10.99 15.25
C PHE A 208 15.56 -10.96 14.41
N ALA A 209 14.64 -11.87 14.70
CA ALA A 209 13.39 -11.94 13.97
C ALA A 209 12.55 -10.68 14.21
N GLY A 210 11.95 -10.17 13.15
CA GLY A 210 11.01 -9.04 13.21
C GLY A 210 9.72 -9.41 13.96
N ALA A 211 8.96 -8.40 14.37
CA ALA A 211 7.68 -8.61 15.05
C ALA A 211 6.70 -9.43 14.19
N GLY A 212 6.05 -10.42 14.81
CA GLY A 212 5.09 -11.31 14.16
C GLY A 212 5.71 -12.44 13.31
N VAL A 213 7.03 -12.56 13.27
CA VAL A 213 7.70 -13.71 12.63
C VAL A 213 7.51 -14.94 13.51
N PRO A 214 7.06 -16.10 12.97
CA PRO A 214 6.88 -17.31 13.77
C PRO A 214 8.19 -17.83 14.34
N GLN A 215 8.12 -18.56 15.47
CA GLN A 215 9.29 -19.19 16.07
C GLN A 215 9.98 -20.12 15.06
N GLY A 216 11.30 -20.04 14.97
CA GLY A 216 12.12 -20.82 14.03
C GLY A 216 12.31 -20.17 12.66
N PHE A 217 11.70 -19.03 12.45
CA PHE A 217 11.88 -18.23 11.24
C PHE A 217 12.60 -16.92 11.56
N ASP A 218 13.18 -16.28 10.53
CA ASP A 218 14.01 -15.08 10.67
C ASP A 218 13.29 -13.83 10.18
N ARG A 219 12.63 -13.97 9.02
CA ARG A 219 11.91 -12.87 8.34
C ARG A 219 10.74 -13.40 7.52
N PHE A 220 10.00 -12.48 6.93
CA PHE A 220 9.10 -12.78 5.82
C PHE A 220 9.75 -12.44 4.48
N ASP A 221 9.35 -13.15 3.43
CA ASP A 221 9.63 -12.77 2.05
C ASP A 221 8.38 -13.02 1.20
N THR A 222 8.41 -12.65 -0.08
CA THR A 222 7.27 -12.81 -0.99
C THR A 222 7.14 -14.26 -1.41
N ASP A 223 5.92 -14.80 -1.34
CA ASP A 223 5.57 -16.11 -1.89
C ASP A 223 5.29 -15.98 -3.40
N PRO A 224 6.13 -16.57 -4.28
CA PRO A 224 5.96 -16.41 -5.72
C PRO A 224 4.73 -17.14 -6.27
N ALA A 225 4.33 -18.25 -5.66
CA ALA A 225 3.19 -19.04 -6.13
C ALA A 225 1.85 -18.32 -5.80
N GLU A 226 1.69 -17.83 -4.56
CA GLU A 226 0.52 -17.04 -4.19
C GLU A 226 0.45 -15.73 -4.99
N ALA A 227 1.59 -15.07 -5.23
CA ALA A 227 1.63 -13.84 -6.02
C ALA A 227 1.19 -14.10 -7.47
N ALA A 228 1.72 -15.15 -8.11
CA ALA A 228 1.33 -15.54 -9.47
C ALA A 228 -0.15 -15.88 -9.58
N GLU A 229 -0.67 -16.66 -8.64
CA GLU A 229 -2.09 -17.04 -8.63
C GLU A 229 -3.00 -15.85 -8.43
N LEU A 230 -2.64 -14.91 -7.54
CA LEU A 230 -3.42 -13.68 -7.35
C LEU A 230 -3.47 -12.85 -8.64
N CYS A 231 -2.33 -12.61 -9.30
CA CYS A 231 -2.27 -11.87 -10.56
C CYS A 231 -3.13 -12.56 -11.64
N ARG A 232 -3.02 -13.89 -11.78
CA ARG A 232 -3.82 -14.66 -12.73
C ARG A 232 -5.33 -14.49 -12.50
N LEU A 233 -5.79 -14.56 -11.26
CA LEU A 233 -7.21 -14.40 -10.91
C LEU A 233 -7.73 -12.99 -11.22
N VAL A 234 -6.98 -11.96 -10.85
CA VAL A 234 -7.38 -10.55 -11.05
C VAL A 234 -7.38 -10.21 -12.55
N HIS A 235 -6.32 -10.56 -13.29
CA HIS A 235 -6.24 -10.28 -14.72
C HIS A 235 -7.25 -11.09 -15.53
N GLY A 236 -7.49 -12.36 -15.17
CA GLY A 236 -8.52 -13.17 -15.81
C GLY A 236 -9.93 -12.59 -15.67
N ARG A 237 -10.22 -11.96 -14.54
CA ARG A 237 -11.50 -11.27 -14.32
C ARG A 237 -11.65 -10.04 -15.22
N ARG A 238 -10.63 -9.18 -15.31
CA ARG A 238 -10.64 -7.99 -16.18
C ARG A 238 -10.82 -8.29 -17.67
N GLN A 239 -10.42 -9.48 -18.11
CA GLN A 239 -10.59 -9.91 -19.52
C GLN A 239 -11.99 -10.46 -19.81
N ALA A 240 -12.76 -10.80 -18.78
CA ALA A 240 -14.10 -11.38 -18.89
C ALA A 240 -15.22 -10.36 -18.82
N GLU A 241 -14.90 -9.12 -18.43
CA GLU A 241 -15.81 -7.94 -18.41
C GLU A 241 -15.69 -7.14 -19.71
#